data_4ee59f9c784db42dd8871b9860646ee0
#
_entry.id   4ee59f9c784db42dd8871b9860646ee0
#
_cell.length_a   1.000
_cell.length_b   1.000
_cell.length_c   1.000
_cell.angle_alpha   90.00
_cell.angle_beta   90.00
_cell.angle_gamma   90.00
#
_symmetry.space_group_name_H-M   'P 1'
#
loop_
_entity.id
_entity.type
_entity.pdbx_description
1 polymer ?
#
loop_
_entity_poly.entity_id
_entity_poly.type
_entity_poly.pdbx_seq_one_letter_code
_entity_poly.pdbx_strand_id
1 'polypeptide(L)'
;VDALNYFAMRISELEDTEMTVFQTALKAGECKNITDAINITYNMEYYNIVDNISNWADYGKYIAHRDMLDERNMNYEEYGKHHAYDHGGYLLDGIVLETGWTEFDKVYDGKNIPDEYRVTVLIVPPMQEPYIKEISTGLEALQKEVGGRIEVVYPFAEPVGLICNDEGKNERMELNRALYDAEDNMYDIIAGTFVLAGLSGDNFGSLDKDQIKQFSERFAK
;
A
#
# COMPACT_ATOMS: atom_id res chain seq x y z
N VAL A 1 9.60 10.28 -0.61
CA VAL A 1 8.95 9.75 -1.85
C VAL A 1 8.41 8.36 -1.58
N ASP A 2 9.21 7.43 -1.05
CA ASP A 2 8.78 6.04 -0.82
C ASP A 2 7.64 5.92 0.22
N ALA A 3 7.67 6.71 1.31
CA ALA A 3 6.61 6.71 2.32
C ALA A 3 5.26 7.22 1.78
N LEU A 4 5.29 8.22 0.90
CA LEU A 4 4.06 8.79 0.33
C LEU A 4 3.38 7.81 -0.63
N ASN A 5 4.18 7.10 -1.44
CA ASN A 5 3.64 6.07 -2.33
C ASN A 5 3.11 4.87 -1.58
N TYR A 6 3.86 4.44 -0.56
CA TYR A 6 3.41 3.38 0.31
C TYR A 6 2.09 3.74 0.99
N PHE A 7 1.97 4.98 1.47
CA PHE A 7 0.73 5.50 2.01
C PHE A 7 -0.41 5.49 0.98
N ALA A 8 -0.15 5.97 -0.25
CA ALA A 8 -1.16 5.99 -1.32
C ALA A 8 -1.65 4.57 -1.66
N MET A 9 -0.74 3.59 -1.70
CA MET A 9 -1.07 2.20 -1.90
C MET A 9 -1.96 1.68 -0.77
N ARG A 10 -1.58 1.88 0.50
CA ARG A 10 -2.38 1.48 1.65
C ARG A 10 -3.79 2.07 1.64
N ILE A 11 -3.91 3.36 1.28
CA ILE A 11 -5.21 4.03 1.17
C ILE A 11 -6.07 3.42 0.05
N SER A 12 -5.46 3.02 -1.07
CA SER A 12 -6.20 2.41 -2.18
C SER A 12 -6.74 1.00 -1.88
N GLU A 13 -6.25 0.35 -0.84
CA GLU A 13 -6.70 -0.96 -0.38
C GLU A 13 -7.84 -0.89 0.65
N LEU A 14 -8.12 0.30 1.21
CA LEU A 14 -9.18 0.46 2.22
C LEU A 14 -10.56 0.35 1.58
N GLU A 15 -11.43 -0.40 2.24
CA GLU A 15 -12.86 -0.42 1.93
C GLU A 15 -13.54 0.89 2.40
N ASP A 16 -14.76 1.17 1.92
CA ASP A 16 -15.49 2.41 2.24
C ASP A 16 -15.67 2.62 3.76
N THR A 17 -15.91 1.55 4.51
CA THR A 17 -16.05 1.59 5.98
C THR A 17 -14.72 1.93 6.65
N GLU A 18 -13.64 1.30 6.23
CA GLU A 18 -12.28 1.56 6.73
C GLU A 18 -11.82 2.98 6.38
N MET A 19 -12.15 3.45 5.18
CA MET A 19 -11.87 4.83 4.79
C MET A 19 -12.59 5.83 5.71
N THR A 20 -13.83 5.54 6.13
CA THR A 20 -14.56 6.38 7.08
C THR A 20 -13.87 6.41 8.46
N VAL A 21 -13.45 5.25 8.96
CA VAL A 21 -12.66 5.13 10.20
C VAL A 21 -11.37 5.94 10.09
N PHE A 22 -10.61 5.72 9.01
CA PHE A 22 -9.35 6.41 8.77
C PHE A 22 -9.51 7.94 8.75
N GLN A 23 -10.47 8.46 7.97
CA GLN A 23 -10.73 9.90 7.90
C GLN A 23 -11.15 10.49 9.25
N THR A 24 -11.93 9.73 10.03
CA THR A 24 -12.37 10.17 11.36
C THR A 24 -11.21 10.17 12.34
N ALA A 25 -10.32 9.17 12.31
CA ALA A 25 -9.09 9.12 13.11
C ALA A 25 -8.14 10.30 12.81
N LEU A 26 -7.98 10.66 11.53
CA LEU A 26 -7.21 11.85 11.14
C LEU A 26 -7.80 13.13 11.74
N LYS A 27 -9.14 13.30 11.71
CA LYS A 27 -9.83 14.45 12.29
C LYS A 27 -9.75 14.49 13.82
N ALA A 28 -9.72 13.34 14.46
CA ALA A 28 -9.52 13.22 15.91
C ALA A 28 -8.11 13.63 16.37
N GLY A 29 -7.16 13.77 15.44
CA GLY A 29 -5.78 14.15 15.75
C GLY A 29 -4.86 13.00 16.12
N GLU A 30 -5.28 11.76 15.82
CA GLU A 30 -4.48 10.55 16.04
C GLU A 30 -3.24 10.47 15.13
N CYS A 31 -3.16 11.33 14.11
CA CYS A 31 -2.09 11.37 13.12
C CYS A 31 -1.28 12.68 13.23
N LYS A 32 0.03 12.57 13.43
CA LYS A 32 0.96 13.70 13.46
C LYS A 32 1.86 13.79 12.23
N ASN A 33 2.03 12.67 11.53
CA ASN A 33 2.90 12.55 10.37
C ASN A 33 2.48 11.37 9.49
N ILE A 34 3.14 11.21 8.34
CA ILE A 34 2.82 10.15 7.38
C ILE A 34 3.05 8.73 7.95
N THR A 35 4.00 8.55 8.85
CA THR A 35 4.25 7.26 9.52
C THR A 35 3.07 6.88 10.40
N ASP A 36 2.52 7.84 11.15
CA ASP A 36 1.31 7.61 11.95
C ASP A 36 0.12 7.26 11.04
N ALA A 37 -0.05 8.01 9.93
CA ALA A 37 -1.12 7.75 8.97
C ALA A 37 -1.05 6.33 8.38
N ILE A 38 0.15 5.88 8.01
CA ILE A 38 0.37 4.51 7.53
C ILE A 38 0.03 3.50 8.63
N ASN A 39 0.51 3.71 9.86
CA ASN A 39 0.23 2.78 10.95
C ASN A 39 -1.26 2.73 11.33
N ILE A 40 -2.00 3.83 11.22
CA ILE A 40 -3.47 3.81 11.38
C ILE A 40 -4.10 2.80 10.42
N THR A 41 -3.65 2.70 9.16
CA THR A 41 -4.22 1.76 8.19
C THR A 41 -3.99 0.28 8.53
N TYR A 42 -3.10 -0.02 9.47
CA TYR A 42 -2.85 -1.38 9.98
C TYR A 42 -3.60 -1.71 11.26
N ASN A 43 -4.22 -0.71 11.87
CA ASN A 43 -4.80 -0.81 13.20
C ASN A 43 -6.29 -0.48 13.19
N MET A 44 -6.97 -0.70 12.04
CA MET A 44 -8.38 -0.34 11.87
C MET A 44 -9.31 -1.07 12.83
N GLU A 45 -8.97 -2.30 13.23
CA GLU A 45 -9.74 -3.10 14.19
C GLU A 45 -9.77 -2.51 15.60
N TYR A 46 -8.84 -1.62 15.93
CA TYR A 46 -8.82 -0.95 17.25
C TYR A 46 -9.74 0.27 17.31
N TYR A 47 -10.29 0.68 16.19
CA TYR A 47 -11.23 1.79 16.13
C TYR A 47 -12.67 1.28 16.04
N ASN A 48 -13.51 1.80 16.90
CA ASN A 48 -14.94 1.59 16.80
C ASN A 48 -15.64 2.90 16.44
N ILE A 49 -16.57 2.88 15.51
CA ILE A 49 -17.36 4.05 15.13
C ILE A 49 -18.85 3.83 15.45
N VAL A 50 -19.48 4.86 15.98
CA VAL A 50 -20.91 4.91 16.25
C VAL A 50 -21.50 6.08 15.46
N ASP A 51 -22.28 5.75 14.45
CA ASP A 51 -22.91 6.70 13.54
C ASP A 51 -24.18 7.36 14.10
N ASN A 52 -24.61 8.44 13.48
CA ASN A 52 -25.85 9.15 13.79
C ASN A 52 -25.90 9.72 15.21
N ILE A 53 -24.78 10.15 15.72
CA ILE A 53 -24.61 10.75 17.05
C ILE A 53 -24.40 12.26 16.91
N SER A 54 -25.41 13.06 17.26
CA SER A 54 -25.31 14.52 17.15
C SER A 54 -24.70 15.20 18.39
N ASN A 55 -24.77 14.55 19.52
CA ASN A 55 -24.29 15.07 20.81
C ASN A 55 -24.03 13.94 21.82
N TRP A 56 -23.47 14.30 22.98
CA TRP A 56 -23.15 13.31 24.02
C TRP A 56 -24.37 12.66 24.67
N ALA A 57 -25.51 13.30 24.62
CA ALA A 57 -26.73 12.68 25.14
C ALA A 57 -27.25 11.57 24.20
N ASP A 58 -27.16 11.78 22.88
CA ASP A 58 -27.45 10.74 21.88
C ASP A 58 -26.53 9.55 22.05
N TYR A 59 -25.24 9.81 22.23
CA TYR A 59 -24.24 8.76 22.46
C TYR A 59 -24.52 8.00 23.77
N GLY A 60 -24.75 8.71 24.87
CA GLY A 60 -25.06 8.10 26.15
C GLY A 60 -26.33 7.25 26.11
N LYS A 61 -27.34 7.68 25.35
CA LYS A 61 -28.56 6.89 25.12
C LYS A 61 -28.28 5.63 24.31
N TYR A 62 -27.48 5.76 23.25
CA TYR A 62 -27.04 4.60 22.43
C TYR A 62 -26.33 3.55 23.29
N ILE A 63 -25.36 3.98 24.13
CA ILE A 63 -24.59 3.08 24.99
C ILE A 63 -25.49 2.43 26.05
N ALA A 64 -26.31 3.21 26.71
CA ALA A 64 -27.26 2.68 27.74
C ALA A 64 -28.17 1.61 27.16
N HIS A 65 -28.66 1.82 25.92
CA HIS A 65 -29.52 0.87 25.24
C HIS A 65 -28.72 -0.38 24.78
N ARG A 66 -27.51 -0.21 24.21
CA ARG A 66 -26.63 -1.30 23.80
C ARG A 66 -26.30 -2.21 24.97
N ASP A 67 -25.99 -1.63 26.12
CA ASP A 67 -25.55 -2.34 27.33
C ASP A 67 -26.70 -2.77 28.23
N MET A 68 -27.95 -2.56 27.77
CA MET A 68 -29.19 -2.94 28.47
C MET A 68 -29.27 -2.41 29.92
N LEU A 69 -28.85 -1.16 30.12
CA LEU A 69 -28.81 -0.56 31.45
C LEU A 69 -30.21 -0.12 31.92
N ASP A 70 -30.37 0.03 33.25
CA ASP A 70 -31.57 0.67 33.82
C ASP A 70 -31.50 2.18 33.60
N GLU A 71 -32.28 2.65 32.62
CA GLU A 71 -32.30 4.04 32.16
C GLU A 71 -33.10 4.98 33.08
N ARG A 72 -33.69 4.48 34.19
CA ARG A 72 -34.46 5.30 35.12
C ARG A 72 -33.56 6.35 35.80
N ASN A 73 -33.89 7.62 35.57
CA ASN A 73 -33.16 8.78 36.07
C ASN A 73 -31.72 8.94 35.55
N MET A 74 -31.41 8.35 34.39
CA MET A 74 -30.10 8.48 33.80
C MET A 74 -29.90 9.86 33.15
N ASN A 75 -28.80 10.52 33.45
CA ASN A 75 -28.32 11.68 32.70
C ASN A 75 -27.48 11.21 31.51
N TYR A 76 -28.12 11.05 30.34
CA TYR A 76 -27.47 10.53 29.15
C TYR A 76 -26.26 11.35 28.69
N GLU A 77 -26.29 12.69 28.82
CA GLU A 77 -25.19 13.53 28.43
C GLU A 77 -23.95 13.29 29.29
N GLU A 78 -24.11 13.23 30.59
CA GLU A 78 -23.04 12.95 31.53
C GLU A 78 -22.49 11.54 31.35
N TYR A 79 -23.40 10.58 31.19
CA TYR A 79 -23.04 9.19 30.94
C TYR A 79 -22.27 9.03 29.65
N GLY A 80 -22.70 9.63 28.54
CA GLY A 80 -22.03 9.59 27.25
C GLY A 80 -20.64 10.21 27.30
N LYS A 81 -20.50 11.36 27.98
CA LYS A 81 -19.16 11.99 28.18
C LYS A 81 -18.24 11.11 29.00
N HIS A 82 -18.75 10.48 30.05
CA HIS A 82 -17.95 9.62 30.91
C HIS A 82 -17.49 8.37 30.15
N HIS A 83 -18.43 7.72 29.46
CA HIS A 83 -18.12 6.56 28.64
C HIS A 83 -17.09 6.88 27.54
N ALA A 84 -17.26 8.01 26.84
CA ALA A 84 -16.29 8.46 25.84
C ALA A 84 -14.91 8.71 26.45
N TYR A 85 -14.83 9.32 27.62
CA TYR A 85 -13.58 9.51 28.33
C TYR A 85 -12.89 8.19 28.66
N ASP A 86 -13.65 7.20 29.15
CA ASP A 86 -13.09 5.89 29.52
C ASP A 86 -12.64 5.06 28.31
N HIS A 87 -13.22 5.30 27.13
CA HIS A 87 -12.97 4.52 25.91
C HIS A 87 -12.24 5.30 24.82
N GLY A 88 -11.65 6.46 25.14
CA GLY A 88 -10.94 7.27 24.14
C GLY A 88 -11.85 7.78 23.02
N GLY A 89 -13.08 8.23 23.39
CA GLY A 89 -14.11 8.61 22.44
C GLY A 89 -13.98 10.07 21.98
N TYR A 90 -14.13 10.30 20.68
CA TYR A 90 -14.15 11.61 20.01
C TYR A 90 -15.47 11.79 19.27
N LEU A 91 -16.21 12.86 19.53
CA LEU A 91 -17.43 13.20 18.79
C LEU A 91 -17.07 14.15 17.63
N LEU A 92 -17.27 13.70 16.40
CA LEU A 92 -16.85 14.38 15.16
C LEU A 92 -17.92 14.18 14.08
N ASP A 93 -18.48 15.28 13.55
CA ASP A 93 -19.34 15.27 12.36
C ASP A 93 -20.49 14.22 12.39
N GLY A 94 -21.10 14.00 13.55
CA GLY A 94 -22.18 13.03 13.68
C GLY A 94 -21.75 11.60 13.94
N ILE A 95 -20.48 11.39 14.23
CA ILE A 95 -19.84 10.09 14.52
C ILE A 95 -19.14 10.19 15.87
N VAL A 96 -19.23 9.15 16.69
CA VAL A 96 -18.29 8.94 17.80
C VAL A 96 -17.25 7.91 17.36
N LEU A 97 -15.98 8.30 17.38
CA LEU A 97 -14.85 7.40 17.23
C LEU A 97 -14.35 7.01 18.60
N GLU A 98 -14.26 5.71 18.89
CA GLU A 98 -13.66 5.15 20.10
C GLU A 98 -12.33 4.50 19.74
N THR A 99 -11.25 4.82 20.47
CA THR A 99 -9.91 4.23 20.26
C THR A 99 -9.59 3.14 21.28
N GLY A 100 -10.40 3.02 22.32
CA GLY A 100 -10.19 2.07 23.42
C GLY A 100 -8.93 2.31 24.24
N TRP A 101 -8.23 3.45 24.05
CA TRP A 101 -6.88 3.72 24.59
C TRP A 101 -5.86 2.62 24.22
N THR A 102 -6.10 1.93 23.12
CA THR A 102 -5.24 0.84 22.66
C THR A 102 -3.90 1.38 22.17
N GLU A 103 -2.81 0.74 22.58
CA GLU A 103 -1.50 1.02 21.99
C GLU A 103 -1.42 0.29 20.64
N PHE A 104 -1.25 1.05 19.56
CA PHE A 104 -1.23 0.51 18.22
C PHE A 104 0.09 -0.18 17.89
N ASP A 105 -0.01 -1.19 17.05
CA ASP A 105 1.14 -1.84 16.46
C ASP A 105 1.88 -0.90 15.50
N LYS A 106 3.19 -0.76 15.70
CA LYS A 106 4.04 0.03 14.80
C LYS A 106 4.59 -0.86 13.69
N VAL A 107 3.75 -1.14 12.71
CA VAL A 107 4.09 -1.99 11.56
C VAL A 107 5.08 -1.29 10.63
N TYR A 108 4.89 0.03 10.41
CA TYR A 108 5.78 0.85 9.61
C TYR A 108 6.65 1.74 10.50
N ASP A 109 7.95 1.63 10.38
CA ASP A 109 8.93 2.34 11.21
C ASP A 109 9.36 3.72 10.63
N GLY A 110 8.77 4.13 9.51
CA GLY A 110 9.12 5.36 8.80
C GLY A 110 10.26 5.22 7.79
N LYS A 111 10.86 4.03 7.63
CA LYS A 111 11.99 3.77 6.74
C LYS A 111 11.83 2.52 5.89
N ASN A 112 11.41 1.43 6.52
CA ASN A 112 11.35 0.11 5.90
C ASN A 112 9.91 -0.23 5.56
N ILE A 113 9.63 -0.40 4.26
CA ILE A 113 8.35 -0.94 3.80
C ILE A 113 8.31 -2.42 4.24
N PRO A 114 7.19 -2.90 4.85
CA PRO A 114 7.05 -4.29 5.25
C PRO A 114 7.28 -5.26 4.07
N ASP A 115 7.80 -6.46 4.38
CA ASP A 115 8.23 -7.43 3.36
C ASP A 115 7.11 -7.87 2.43
N GLU A 116 5.86 -7.87 2.88
CA GLU A 116 4.66 -8.15 2.08
C GLU A 116 4.46 -7.19 0.90
N TYR A 117 5.04 -5.98 0.97
CA TYR A 117 5.00 -4.97 -0.09
C TYR A 117 6.33 -4.86 -0.84
N ARG A 118 7.18 -5.86 -0.72
CA ARG A 118 8.43 -5.99 -1.46
C ARG A 118 8.35 -7.11 -2.47
N VAL A 119 8.95 -6.89 -3.60
CA VAL A 119 9.09 -7.90 -4.64
C VAL A 119 10.54 -8.07 -5.04
N THR A 120 10.93 -9.33 -5.17
CA THR A 120 12.23 -9.69 -5.72
C THR A 120 12.16 -9.66 -7.24
N VAL A 121 12.95 -8.79 -7.84
CA VAL A 121 13.01 -8.56 -9.29
C VAL A 121 14.42 -8.81 -9.82
N LEU A 122 14.52 -8.99 -11.13
CA LEU A 122 15.80 -9.02 -11.83
C LEU A 122 15.97 -7.71 -12.60
N ILE A 123 17.01 -6.96 -12.28
CA ILE A 123 17.39 -5.73 -12.98
C ILE A 123 18.38 -6.10 -14.08
N VAL A 124 18.12 -5.63 -15.28
CA VAL A 124 18.97 -5.86 -16.45
C VAL A 124 19.45 -4.53 -17.03
N PRO A 125 20.60 -4.02 -16.59
CA PRO A 125 21.13 -2.77 -17.14
C PRO A 125 21.80 -3.00 -18.49
N PRO A 126 21.94 -1.96 -19.33
CA PRO A 126 22.68 -2.04 -20.58
C PRO A 126 24.13 -2.46 -20.34
N MET A 127 24.64 -3.34 -21.19
CA MET A 127 26.04 -3.78 -21.20
C MET A 127 26.59 -4.31 -19.86
N GLN A 128 25.72 -4.70 -18.91
CA GLN A 128 26.10 -5.24 -17.61
C GLN A 128 25.38 -6.58 -17.37
N GLU A 129 25.87 -7.36 -16.40
CA GLU A 129 25.22 -8.57 -15.96
C GLU A 129 23.92 -8.23 -15.20
N PRO A 130 22.87 -9.05 -15.38
CA PRO A 130 21.67 -8.95 -14.57
C PRO A 130 21.96 -9.13 -13.07
N TYR A 131 21.22 -8.43 -12.21
CA TYR A 131 21.34 -8.61 -10.77
C TYR A 131 19.98 -8.60 -10.07
N ILE A 132 19.89 -9.34 -8.99
CA ILE A 132 18.70 -9.45 -8.16
C ILE A 132 18.57 -8.20 -7.27
N LYS A 133 17.36 -7.69 -7.15
CA LYS A 133 17.04 -6.57 -6.26
C LYS A 133 15.67 -6.74 -5.63
N GLU A 134 15.54 -6.38 -4.37
CA GLU A 134 14.23 -6.19 -3.72
C GLU A 134 13.80 -4.73 -3.87
N ILE A 135 12.60 -4.52 -4.40
CA ILE A 135 12.00 -3.21 -4.57
C ILE A 135 10.59 -3.20 -3.99
N SER A 136 10.03 -2.02 -3.72
CA SER A 136 8.62 -1.86 -3.40
C SER A 136 7.75 -2.19 -4.63
N THR A 137 6.55 -2.72 -4.39
CA THR A 137 5.55 -3.01 -5.45
C THR A 137 4.99 -1.75 -6.13
N GLY A 138 5.25 -0.55 -5.58
CA GLY A 138 4.70 0.71 -6.11
C GLY A 138 5.28 1.11 -7.47
N LEU A 139 4.44 1.82 -8.26
CA LEU A 139 4.79 2.33 -9.60
C LEU A 139 6.11 3.14 -9.61
N GLU A 140 6.33 4.01 -8.63
CA GLU A 140 7.54 4.84 -8.58
C GLU A 140 8.83 4.04 -8.38
N ALA A 141 8.75 2.90 -7.66
CA ALA A 141 9.92 2.04 -7.52
C ALA A 141 10.35 1.50 -8.88
N LEU A 142 9.41 1.04 -9.70
CA LEU A 142 9.66 0.60 -11.07
C LEU A 142 10.16 1.74 -11.96
N GLN A 143 9.51 2.90 -11.91
CA GLN A 143 9.90 4.09 -12.66
C GLN A 143 11.33 4.54 -12.33
N LYS A 144 11.73 4.46 -11.07
CA LYS A 144 13.09 4.77 -10.63
C LYS A 144 14.12 3.81 -11.21
N GLU A 145 13.80 2.51 -11.29
CA GLU A 145 14.72 1.51 -11.84
C GLU A 145 14.93 1.67 -13.35
N VAL A 146 13.87 1.99 -14.10
CA VAL A 146 13.96 2.16 -15.56
C VAL A 146 14.31 3.60 -15.99
N GLY A 147 14.30 4.55 -15.04
CA GLY A 147 14.69 5.93 -15.28
C GLY A 147 13.60 6.80 -15.94
N GLY A 148 12.29 6.45 -15.81
CA GLY A 148 11.21 7.25 -16.40
C GLY A 148 9.87 6.55 -16.37
N ARG A 149 8.96 6.92 -17.27
CA ARG A 149 7.66 6.27 -17.41
C ARG A 149 7.86 4.82 -17.82
N ILE A 150 6.99 3.94 -17.30
CA ILE A 150 7.08 2.52 -17.59
C ILE A 150 6.16 2.10 -18.74
N GLU A 151 6.65 1.17 -19.54
CA GLU A 151 5.89 0.28 -20.40
C GLU A 151 6.09 -1.15 -19.92
N VAL A 152 5.06 -1.99 -20.00
CA VAL A 152 5.12 -3.40 -19.66
C VAL A 152 4.85 -4.23 -20.90
N VAL A 153 5.77 -5.12 -21.22
CA VAL A 153 5.62 -6.09 -22.31
C VAL A 153 5.71 -7.52 -21.78
N TYR A 154 5.08 -8.45 -22.46
CA TYR A 154 4.97 -9.86 -22.07
C TYR A 154 5.59 -10.79 -23.13
N PRO A 155 6.93 -10.76 -23.31
CA PRO A 155 7.59 -11.51 -24.38
C PRO A 155 7.86 -12.98 -24.03
N PHE A 156 7.40 -13.45 -22.87
CA PHE A 156 7.71 -14.78 -22.34
C PHE A 156 6.45 -15.62 -22.21
N ALA A 157 6.63 -16.95 -22.27
CA ALA A 157 5.56 -17.89 -21.97
C ALA A 157 5.31 -18.00 -20.44
N GLU A 158 6.33 -17.70 -19.65
CA GLU A 158 6.28 -17.67 -18.19
C GLU A 158 5.49 -16.44 -17.69
N PRO A 159 4.87 -16.50 -16.50
CA PRO A 159 4.15 -15.38 -15.92
C PRO A 159 5.13 -14.32 -15.37
N VAL A 160 5.85 -13.67 -16.28
CA VAL A 160 6.86 -12.65 -16.02
C VAL A 160 6.63 -11.46 -16.94
N GLY A 161 6.52 -10.28 -16.35
CA GLY A 161 6.47 -9.01 -17.07
C GLY A 161 7.88 -8.43 -17.26
N LEU A 162 8.13 -7.90 -18.44
CA LEU A 162 9.29 -7.07 -18.74
C LEU A 162 8.86 -5.60 -18.68
N ILE A 163 9.44 -4.85 -17.77
CA ILE A 163 9.11 -3.46 -17.50
C ILE A 163 10.29 -2.60 -17.96
N CYS A 164 10.07 -1.70 -18.90
CA CYS A 164 11.09 -0.83 -19.45
C CYS A 164 10.64 0.64 -19.49
N ASN A 165 11.52 1.53 -19.88
CA ASN A 165 11.16 2.93 -20.08
C ASN A 165 10.38 3.09 -21.40
N ASP A 166 9.15 3.62 -21.31
CA ASP A 166 8.24 3.88 -22.45
C ASP A 166 8.86 4.80 -23.52
N GLU A 167 9.67 5.77 -23.09
CA GLU A 167 10.32 6.75 -23.96
C GLU A 167 11.81 6.46 -24.21
N GLY A 168 12.33 5.30 -23.75
CA GLY A 168 13.76 5.02 -23.72
C GLY A 168 14.46 5.17 -25.08
N LYS A 169 13.81 4.75 -26.18
CA LYS A 169 14.33 4.93 -27.55
C LYS A 169 14.30 6.38 -27.99
N ASN A 170 13.22 7.11 -27.66
CA ASN A 170 13.06 8.52 -28.00
C ASN A 170 14.06 9.39 -27.23
N GLU A 171 14.33 9.03 -25.98
CA GLU A 171 15.32 9.68 -25.11
C GLU A 171 16.77 9.28 -25.44
N ARG A 172 16.95 8.37 -26.42
CA ARG A 172 18.27 7.86 -26.86
C ARG A 172 19.05 7.18 -25.73
N MET A 173 18.35 6.48 -24.87
CA MET A 173 19.01 5.63 -23.88
C MET A 173 19.87 4.56 -24.56
N GLU A 174 20.88 4.06 -23.86
CA GLU A 174 21.76 3.01 -24.37
C GLU A 174 20.95 1.76 -24.71
N LEU A 175 21.18 1.18 -25.90
CA LEU A 175 20.51 -0.04 -26.32
C LEU A 175 20.94 -1.20 -25.42
N ASN A 176 19.95 -2.02 -25.04
CA ASN A 176 20.13 -3.14 -24.13
C ASN A 176 20.02 -4.48 -24.89
N ARG A 177 19.08 -5.33 -24.53
CA ARG A 177 18.88 -6.67 -25.13
C ARG A 177 17.82 -6.62 -26.23
N ALA A 178 18.02 -7.44 -27.25
CA ALA A 178 17.02 -7.68 -28.27
C ALA A 178 15.94 -8.65 -27.75
N LEU A 179 14.73 -8.49 -28.22
CA LEU A 179 13.61 -9.41 -28.01
C LEU A 179 13.36 -10.21 -29.29
N TYR A 180 13.08 -11.49 -29.09
CA TYR A 180 12.88 -12.45 -30.18
C TYR A 180 11.50 -13.11 -30.04
N ASP A 181 10.89 -13.40 -31.17
CA ASP A 181 9.66 -14.19 -31.25
C ASP A 181 9.92 -15.70 -31.12
N ALA A 182 8.87 -16.52 -31.24
CA ALA A 182 8.97 -17.97 -31.13
C ALA A 182 9.75 -18.62 -32.29
N GLU A 183 9.88 -17.93 -33.41
CA GLU A 183 10.63 -18.32 -34.60
C GLU A 183 12.08 -17.80 -34.61
N ASP A 184 12.53 -17.23 -33.47
CA ASP A 184 13.86 -16.66 -33.28
C ASP A 184 14.16 -15.41 -34.17
N ASN A 185 13.10 -14.72 -34.63
CA ASN A 185 13.26 -13.44 -35.30
C ASN A 185 13.30 -12.31 -34.29
N MET A 186 14.29 -11.43 -34.42
CA MET A 186 14.35 -10.22 -33.62
C MET A 186 13.23 -9.28 -34.05
N TYR A 187 12.34 -8.93 -33.12
CA TYR A 187 11.25 -7.99 -33.38
C TYR A 187 11.39 -6.66 -32.66
N ASP A 188 12.17 -6.59 -31.58
CA ASP A 188 12.42 -5.35 -30.86
C ASP A 188 13.77 -5.34 -30.14
N ILE A 189 14.22 -4.14 -29.71
CA ILE A 189 15.39 -3.92 -28.86
C ILE A 189 14.97 -2.96 -27.73
N ILE A 190 15.22 -3.34 -26.49
CA ILE A 190 14.99 -2.48 -25.33
C ILE A 190 16.09 -1.42 -25.23
N ALA A 191 15.71 -0.20 -24.92
CA ALA A 191 16.63 0.89 -24.61
C ALA A 191 16.56 1.23 -23.11
N GLY A 192 17.71 1.43 -22.48
CA GLY A 192 17.82 1.65 -21.03
C GLY A 192 17.79 0.35 -20.21
N THR A 193 17.77 0.52 -18.89
CA THR A 193 17.57 -0.57 -17.95
C THR A 193 16.15 -1.09 -18.03
N PHE A 194 15.97 -2.40 -17.94
CA PHE A 194 14.65 -2.99 -17.75
C PHE A 194 14.61 -3.90 -16.51
N VAL A 195 13.41 -4.13 -16.04
CA VAL A 195 13.11 -4.93 -14.85
C VAL A 195 12.27 -6.12 -15.24
N LEU A 196 12.60 -7.29 -14.72
CA LEU A 196 11.74 -8.47 -14.79
C LEU A 196 11.09 -8.69 -13.43
N ALA A 197 9.78 -8.81 -13.42
CA ALA A 197 8.98 -9.10 -12.25
C ALA A 197 8.00 -10.25 -12.54
N GLY A 198 7.72 -11.06 -11.55
CA GLY A 198 6.68 -12.08 -11.62
C GLY A 198 5.30 -11.44 -11.75
N LEU A 199 4.31 -12.21 -12.18
CA LEU A 199 2.91 -11.79 -12.24
C LEU A 199 2.11 -12.53 -11.17
N SER A 200 1.34 -11.80 -10.35
CA SER A 200 0.47 -12.33 -9.29
C SER A 200 -0.90 -11.68 -9.40
N GLY A 201 -1.85 -12.38 -10.05
CA GLY A 201 -3.13 -11.77 -10.40
C GLY A 201 -2.93 -10.55 -11.31
N ASP A 202 -3.50 -9.42 -10.90
CA ASP A 202 -3.40 -8.15 -11.63
C ASP A 202 -2.18 -7.31 -11.21
N ASN A 203 -1.33 -7.83 -10.32
CA ASN A 203 -0.18 -7.11 -9.75
C ASN A 203 1.15 -7.77 -10.11
N PHE A 204 2.25 -7.01 -9.95
CA PHE A 204 3.59 -7.55 -9.99
C PHE A 204 3.90 -8.31 -8.69
N GLY A 205 4.57 -9.44 -8.83
CA GLY A 205 5.03 -10.29 -7.74
C GLY A 205 6.53 -10.56 -7.80
N SER A 206 7.02 -11.26 -6.80
CA SER A 206 8.40 -11.71 -6.77
C SER A 206 8.65 -12.77 -7.86
N LEU A 207 9.83 -12.70 -8.49
CA LEU A 207 10.35 -13.82 -9.27
C LEU A 207 10.70 -14.97 -8.32
N ASP A 208 10.38 -16.18 -8.72
CA ASP A 208 10.86 -17.37 -8.02
C ASP A 208 12.33 -17.70 -8.37
N LYS A 209 12.89 -18.69 -7.69
CA LYS A 209 14.31 -19.07 -7.88
C LYS A 209 14.63 -19.60 -9.27
N ASP A 210 13.67 -20.31 -9.87
CA ASP A 210 13.84 -20.90 -11.20
C ASP A 210 13.75 -19.82 -12.28
N GLN A 211 12.79 -18.89 -12.14
CA GLN A 211 12.67 -17.70 -12.99
C GLN A 211 13.93 -16.82 -12.91
N ILE A 212 14.39 -16.54 -11.69
CA ILE A 212 15.64 -15.76 -11.49
C ILE A 212 16.82 -16.42 -12.22
N LYS A 213 17.00 -17.72 -12.05
CA LYS A 213 18.08 -18.46 -12.71
C LYS A 213 17.94 -18.41 -14.22
N GLN A 214 16.78 -18.77 -14.74
CA GLN A 214 16.50 -18.81 -16.19
C GLN A 214 16.74 -17.47 -16.86
N PHE A 215 16.18 -16.39 -16.28
CA PHE A 215 16.29 -15.06 -16.88
C PHE A 215 17.67 -14.43 -16.67
N SER A 216 18.37 -14.75 -15.58
CA SER A 216 19.76 -14.36 -15.42
C SER A 216 20.66 -14.97 -16.51
N GLU A 217 20.49 -16.26 -16.82
CA GLU A 217 21.20 -16.94 -17.89
C GLU A 217 20.80 -16.39 -19.28
N ARG A 218 19.50 -16.17 -19.51
CA ARG A 218 18.98 -15.65 -20.79
C ARG A 218 19.51 -14.26 -21.13
N PHE A 219 19.65 -13.40 -20.12
CA PHE A 219 20.09 -12.02 -20.29
C PHE A 219 21.53 -11.77 -19.82
N ALA A 220 22.31 -12.82 -19.58
CA ALA A 220 23.74 -12.70 -19.35
C ALA A 220 24.41 -11.92 -20.48
N LYS A 221 25.53 -11.26 -20.16
CA LYS A 221 26.28 -10.43 -21.12
C LYS A 221 27.04 -11.28 -22.12
#